data_1ea426d506804c7b5a8cf93c961a4523
#
_entry.id   1ea426d506804c7b5a8cf93c961a4523
#
_cell.length_a   1.000
_cell.length_b   1.000
_cell.length_c   1.000
_cell.angle_alpha   90.00
_cell.angle_beta   90.00
_cell.angle_gamma   90.00
#
_symmetry.space_group_name_H-M   'P 1'
#
loop_
_entity.id
_entity.type
_entity.pdbx_description
1 polymer ?
#
loop_
_entity_poly.entity_id
_entity_poly.type
_entity_poly.pdbx_seq_one_letter_code
_entity_poly.pdbx_strand_id
1 'polypeptide(L)'
;EAMNDLFKLVAELGGRMLYFRPVILDNQAYPITEQTIARLEKCSQEYKLPYWANQNKTLPRNYKKCHQMFHFPVFCADGKIYICCEGKGNPQFELTNWDQGDFRDQWLNERHYDIYNKTRVEFCAPCRPNISNINIQNILNNPKQIETLYL
;
A
#
# COMPACT_ATOMS: atom_id res chain seq x y z
N GLU A 1 -28.39 3.00 3.98
CA GLU A 1 -28.65 3.05 5.44
C GLU A 1 -27.33 3.02 6.18
N ALA A 2 -26.61 1.89 6.29
CA ALA A 2 -25.37 1.76 7.06
C ALA A 2 -24.26 2.82 6.78
N MET A 3 -24.13 3.33 5.55
CA MET A 3 -23.17 4.38 5.23
C MET A 3 -23.56 5.73 5.85
N ASN A 4 -24.83 6.09 5.81
CA ASN A 4 -25.35 7.28 6.47
C ASN A 4 -25.12 7.22 7.97
N ASP A 5 -25.44 6.07 8.59
CA ASP A 5 -25.27 5.86 10.01
C ASP A 5 -23.80 6.00 10.43
N LEU A 6 -22.86 5.49 9.60
CA LEU A 6 -21.44 5.65 9.84
C LEU A 6 -20.99 7.13 9.78
N PHE A 7 -21.40 7.87 8.76
CA PHE A 7 -21.07 9.30 8.65
C PHE A 7 -21.65 10.11 9.82
N LYS A 8 -22.90 9.86 10.15
CA LYS A 8 -23.57 10.48 11.31
C LYS A 8 -22.82 10.23 12.61
N LEU A 9 -22.54 8.94 12.91
CA LEU A 9 -21.81 8.56 14.13
C LEU A 9 -20.45 9.24 14.22
N VAL A 10 -19.66 9.22 13.13
CA VAL A 10 -18.31 9.81 13.15
C VAL A 10 -18.38 11.33 13.29
N ALA A 11 -19.36 12.00 12.68
CA ALA A 11 -19.57 13.44 12.85
C ALA A 11 -19.97 13.77 14.30
N GLU A 12 -20.88 13.01 14.92
CA GLU A 12 -21.30 13.17 16.33
C GLU A 12 -20.15 12.96 17.33
N LEU A 13 -19.21 12.04 17.00
CA LEU A 13 -18.01 11.79 17.79
C LEU A 13 -16.87 12.81 17.54
N GLY A 14 -17.09 13.82 16.71
CA GLY A 14 -16.09 14.83 16.37
C GLY A 14 -14.96 14.32 15.47
N GLY A 15 -15.20 13.26 14.72
CA GLY A 15 -14.27 12.76 13.71
C GLY A 15 -14.02 13.77 12.60
N ARG A 16 -12.81 13.77 12.05
CA ARG A 16 -12.39 14.79 11.06
C ARG A 16 -12.40 14.28 9.62
N MET A 17 -12.38 12.97 9.42
CA MET A 17 -12.34 12.35 8.10
C MET A 17 -12.66 10.86 8.18
N LEU A 18 -13.27 10.33 7.13
CA LEU A 18 -13.43 8.90 6.91
C LEU A 18 -12.48 8.42 5.82
N TYR A 19 -11.88 7.24 6.05
CA TYR A 19 -10.97 6.62 5.10
C TYR A 19 -11.50 5.25 4.64
N PHE A 20 -11.82 5.14 3.35
CA PHE A 20 -12.33 3.94 2.72
C PHE A 20 -11.26 3.23 1.91
N ARG A 21 -11.23 1.91 1.98
CA ARG A 21 -10.30 1.06 1.23
C ARG A 21 -11.06 -0.05 0.50
N PRO A 22 -10.56 -0.53 -0.65
CA PRO A 22 -11.06 -1.74 -1.26
C PRO A 22 -10.97 -2.92 -0.29
N VAL A 23 -11.99 -3.75 -0.27
CA VAL A 23 -11.95 -5.03 0.43
C VAL A 23 -11.07 -5.99 -0.36
N ILE A 24 -10.26 -6.78 0.34
CA ILE A 24 -9.47 -7.86 -0.25
C ILE A 24 -9.97 -9.17 0.31
N LEU A 25 -10.48 -10.01 -0.56
CA LEU A 25 -10.91 -11.37 -0.27
C LEU A 25 -10.25 -12.31 -1.26
N ASP A 26 -9.73 -13.44 -0.79
CA ASP A 26 -9.12 -14.47 -1.64
C ASP A 26 -8.08 -13.92 -2.65
N ASN A 27 -7.23 -13.00 -2.18
CA ASN A 27 -6.23 -12.28 -2.97
C ASN A 27 -6.81 -11.41 -4.11
N GLN A 28 -8.12 -11.16 -4.12
CA GLN A 28 -8.76 -10.21 -5.02
C GLN A 28 -9.09 -8.90 -4.30
N ALA A 29 -8.81 -7.77 -4.97
CA ALA A 29 -9.28 -6.46 -4.51
C ALA A 29 -10.63 -6.15 -5.14
N TYR A 30 -11.63 -5.91 -4.30
CA TYR A 30 -12.94 -5.44 -4.74
C TYR A 30 -12.93 -3.91 -4.73
N PRO A 31 -13.02 -3.26 -5.90
CA PRO A 31 -12.93 -1.81 -5.99
C PRO A 31 -14.12 -1.15 -5.31
N ILE A 32 -13.92 0.07 -4.84
CA ILE A 32 -15.02 0.95 -4.45
C ILE A 32 -15.69 1.40 -5.75
N THR A 33 -16.92 0.99 -5.97
CA THR A 33 -17.65 1.28 -7.22
C THR A 33 -18.00 2.76 -7.37
N GLU A 34 -18.25 3.23 -8.58
CA GLU A 34 -18.71 4.60 -8.83
C GLU A 34 -19.99 4.91 -8.07
N GLN A 35 -20.92 3.95 -7.99
CA GLN A 35 -22.15 4.11 -7.21
C GLN A 35 -21.83 4.31 -5.72
N THR A 36 -20.84 3.58 -5.19
CA THR A 36 -20.40 3.76 -3.81
C THR A 36 -19.76 5.14 -3.62
N ILE A 37 -18.91 5.58 -4.56
CA ILE A 37 -18.31 6.93 -4.54
C ILE A 37 -19.40 8.02 -4.52
N ALA A 38 -20.39 7.94 -5.39
CA ALA A 38 -21.49 8.92 -5.43
C ALA A 38 -22.26 8.98 -4.09
N ARG A 39 -22.46 7.82 -3.43
CA ARG A 39 -23.08 7.77 -2.10
C ARG A 39 -22.18 8.37 -1.01
N LEU A 40 -20.87 8.11 -1.04
CA LEU A 40 -19.89 8.72 -0.13
C LEU A 40 -19.88 10.24 -0.27
N GLU A 41 -19.91 10.74 -1.50
CA GLU A 41 -19.98 12.18 -1.81
C GLU A 41 -21.20 12.82 -1.18
N LYS A 42 -22.39 12.22 -1.40
CA LYS A 42 -23.64 12.70 -0.80
C LYS A 42 -23.57 12.75 0.73
N CYS A 43 -23.12 11.67 1.38
CA CYS A 43 -22.97 11.64 2.83
C CYS A 43 -21.94 12.66 3.33
N SER A 44 -20.81 12.81 2.62
CA SER A 44 -19.80 13.81 2.95
C SER A 44 -20.34 15.24 2.96
N GLN A 45 -21.16 15.59 1.98
CA GLN A 45 -21.81 16.90 1.90
C GLN A 45 -22.86 17.08 3.01
N GLU A 46 -23.70 16.08 3.24
CA GLU A 46 -24.77 16.11 4.25
C GLU A 46 -24.21 16.30 5.67
N TYR A 47 -23.18 15.52 6.03
CA TYR A 47 -22.60 15.55 7.38
C TYR A 47 -21.42 16.49 7.53
N LYS A 48 -20.99 17.19 6.46
CA LYS A 48 -19.81 18.07 6.41
C LYS A 48 -18.54 17.35 6.89
N LEU A 49 -18.45 16.06 6.61
CA LEU A 49 -17.35 15.19 7.00
C LEU A 49 -16.61 14.70 5.76
N PRO A 50 -15.38 15.17 5.50
CA PRO A 50 -14.61 14.75 4.34
C PRO A 50 -14.32 13.25 4.37
N TYR A 51 -14.14 12.67 3.19
CA TYR A 51 -13.74 11.28 3.03
C TYR A 51 -12.60 11.13 2.03
N TRP A 52 -11.86 10.03 2.17
CA TRP A 52 -10.89 9.61 1.17
C TRP A 52 -11.14 8.14 0.80
N ALA A 53 -11.42 7.90 -0.47
CA ALA A 53 -11.58 6.57 -1.05
C ALA A 53 -10.29 6.19 -1.81
N ASN A 54 -9.47 5.32 -1.22
CA ASN A 54 -8.19 4.91 -1.82
C ASN A 54 -8.38 3.63 -2.64
N GLN A 55 -8.18 3.72 -3.96
CA GLN A 55 -8.29 2.61 -4.89
C GLN A 55 -6.92 2.08 -5.40
N ASN A 56 -5.81 2.49 -4.82
CA ASN A 56 -4.47 2.13 -5.30
C ASN A 56 -4.25 0.61 -5.41
N LYS A 57 -4.93 -0.18 -4.58
CA LYS A 57 -4.84 -1.64 -4.61
C LYS A 57 -5.45 -2.28 -5.86
N THR A 58 -6.36 -1.60 -6.53
CA THR A 58 -7.08 -2.11 -7.71
C THR A 58 -6.46 -1.68 -9.03
N LEU A 59 -5.45 -0.80 -9.01
CA LEU A 59 -4.76 -0.35 -10.21
C LEU A 59 -3.99 -1.51 -10.86
N PRO A 60 -4.02 -1.63 -12.19
CA PRO A 60 -3.22 -2.62 -12.90
C PRO A 60 -1.73 -2.36 -12.69
N ARG A 61 -0.95 -3.44 -12.59
CA ARG A 61 0.50 -3.37 -12.43
C ARG A 61 1.19 -3.25 -13.78
N ASN A 62 2.04 -2.25 -13.94
CA ASN A 62 2.87 -2.03 -15.12
C ASN A 62 4.36 -2.35 -14.88
N TYR A 63 4.67 -3.04 -13.77
CA TYR A 63 6.02 -3.37 -13.34
C TYR A 63 6.19 -4.88 -13.10
N LYS A 64 7.40 -5.39 -13.31
CA LYS A 64 7.77 -6.80 -13.11
C LYS A 64 8.49 -7.06 -11.79
N LYS A 65 9.03 -6.01 -11.17
CA LYS A 65 9.78 -6.07 -9.90
C LYS A 65 9.22 -5.06 -8.91
N CYS A 66 9.21 -5.43 -7.63
CA CYS A 66 8.67 -4.57 -6.58
C CYS A 66 9.74 -3.63 -6.04
N HIS A 67 9.83 -2.43 -6.58
CA HIS A 67 10.80 -1.40 -6.15
C HIS A 67 10.57 -0.95 -4.71
N GLN A 68 9.35 -1.07 -4.19
CA GLN A 68 9.02 -0.71 -2.81
C GLN A 68 9.72 -1.56 -1.75
N MET A 69 10.24 -2.73 -2.11
CA MET A 69 11.04 -3.55 -1.21
C MET A 69 12.32 -2.84 -0.71
N PHE A 70 12.79 -1.83 -1.45
CA PHE A 70 13.96 -1.02 -1.08
C PHE A 70 13.64 0.22 -0.24
N HIS A 71 12.36 0.50 0.04
CA HIS A 71 11.96 1.74 0.70
C HIS A 71 11.35 1.54 2.09
N PHE A 72 10.73 0.40 2.35
CA PHE A 72 9.93 0.23 3.57
C PHE A 72 10.23 -1.08 4.30
N PRO A 73 11.17 -1.08 5.25
CA PRO A 73 11.28 -2.18 6.20
C PRO A 73 10.04 -2.23 7.10
N VAL A 74 9.60 -3.43 7.43
CA VAL A 74 8.46 -3.66 8.32
C VAL A 74 8.95 -4.41 9.54
N PHE A 75 9.05 -3.70 10.66
CA PHE A 75 9.37 -4.29 11.96
C PHE A 75 8.09 -4.85 12.59
N CYS A 76 8.06 -6.13 12.89
CA CYS A 76 6.88 -6.81 13.41
C CYS A 76 7.07 -7.26 14.86
N ALA A 77 5.95 -7.43 15.56
CA ALA A 77 5.94 -7.85 16.96
C ALA A 77 6.42 -9.30 17.17
N ASP A 78 6.53 -10.09 16.10
CA ASP A 78 7.15 -11.43 16.10
C ASP A 78 8.69 -11.39 16.17
N GLY A 79 9.27 -10.20 16.31
CA GLY A 79 10.72 -10.01 16.37
C GLY A 79 11.40 -9.99 14.99
N LYS A 80 10.65 -9.97 13.90
CA LYS A 80 11.16 -10.09 12.54
C LYS A 80 11.06 -8.80 11.74
N ILE A 81 11.96 -8.66 10.77
CA ILE A 81 11.95 -7.59 9.77
C ILE A 81 11.57 -8.19 8.42
N TYR A 82 10.55 -7.62 7.81
CA TYR A 82 10.09 -8.00 6.47
C TYR A 82 10.31 -6.86 5.48
N ILE A 83 10.58 -7.21 4.22
CA ILE A 83 10.74 -6.23 3.13
C ILE A 83 9.44 -5.99 2.35
N CYS A 84 8.33 -6.51 2.84
CA CYS A 84 7.00 -6.34 2.23
C CYS A 84 5.93 -6.18 3.30
N CYS A 85 5.19 -5.08 3.27
CA CYS A 85 4.15 -4.81 4.26
C CYS A 85 2.92 -5.71 4.13
N GLU A 86 2.65 -6.25 2.95
CA GLU A 86 1.56 -7.22 2.73
C GLU A 86 2.05 -8.67 2.89
N GLY A 87 3.38 -8.89 2.86
CA GLY A 87 4.02 -10.19 3.04
C GLY A 87 4.52 -10.46 4.45
N LYS A 88 4.19 -9.62 5.43
CA LYS A 88 4.54 -9.84 6.83
C LYS A 88 3.99 -11.17 7.33
N GLY A 89 4.79 -11.90 8.10
CA GLY A 89 4.46 -13.26 8.56
C GLY A 89 4.75 -14.36 7.52
N ASN A 90 5.08 -14.01 6.27
CA ASN A 90 5.50 -14.97 5.26
C ASN A 90 7.03 -15.05 5.22
N PRO A 91 7.64 -16.23 5.49
CA PRO A 91 9.10 -16.41 5.50
C PRO A 91 9.80 -16.01 4.19
N GLN A 92 9.08 -16.02 3.06
CA GLN A 92 9.62 -15.59 1.77
C GLN A 92 10.05 -14.11 1.78
N PHE A 93 9.41 -13.26 2.57
CA PHE A 93 9.68 -11.83 2.67
C PHE A 93 10.44 -11.45 3.95
N GLU A 94 10.82 -12.43 4.77
CA GLU A 94 11.58 -12.22 5.98
C GLU A 94 13.04 -11.92 5.65
N LEU A 95 13.50 -10.74 6.08
CA LEU A 95 14.88 -10.31 5.92
C LEU A 95 15.76 -10.86 7.05
N THR A 96 15.40 -10.60 8.29
CA THR A 96 16.15 -10.95 9.49
C THR A 96 15.30 -10.79 10.74
N ASN A 97 15.84 -11.15 11.93
CA ASN A 97 15.29 -10.74 13.21
C ASN A 97 15.86 -9.36 13.60
N TRP A 98 15.04 -8.50 14.18
CA TRP A 98 15.46 -7.14 14.55
C TRP A 98 16.45 -7.09 15.75
N ASP A 99 16.63 -8.19 16.49
CA ASP A 99 17.61 -8.35 17.55
C ASP A 99 18.96 -8.95 17.07
N GLN A 100 19.08 -9.28 15.79
CA GLN A 100 20.27 -9.89 15.20
C GLN A 100 21.17 -8.86 14.50
N GLY A 101 21.92 -8.09 15.30
CA GLY A 101 22.91 -7.15 14.78
C GLY A 101 22.36 -5.80 14.32
N ASP A 102 23.19 -4.99 13.66
CA ASP A 102 22.80 -3.69 13.15
C ASP A 102 21.90 -3.84 11.91
N PHE A 103 20.76 -3.19 11.92
CA PHE A 103 19.85 -3.16 10.77
C PHE A 103 20.53 -2.68 9.48
N ARG A 104 21.49 -1.76 9.58
CA ARG A 104 22.23 -1.25 8.41
C ARG A 104 23.01 -2.34 7.68
N ASP A 105 23.52 -3.35 8.40
CA ASP A 105 24.24 -4.47 7.80
C ASP A 105 23.28 -5.49 7.15
N GLN A 106 22.02 -5.48 7.58
CA GLN A 106 20.98 -6.35 7.08
C GLN A 106 20.22 -5.75 5.89
N TRP A 107 20.11 -4.43 5.84
CA TRP A 107 19.41 -3.72 4.76
C TRP A 107 20.30 -3.64 3.53
N LEU A 108 19.75 -3.99 2.36
CA LEU A 108 20.45 -4.04 1.06
C LEU A 108 21.58 -5.08 0.98
N ASN A 109 21.61 -6.07 1.88
CA ASN A 109 22.54 -7.19 1.81
C ASN A 109 22.11 -8.23 0.75
N GLU A 110 22.90 -9.29 0.60
CA GLU A 110 22.62 -10.37 -0.37
C GLU A 110 21.24 -11.01 -0.16
N ARG A 111 20.81 -11.20 1.10
CA ARG A 111 19.50 -11.76 1.43
C ARG A 111 18.38 -10.86 0.93
N HIS A 112 18.51 -9.54 1.07
CA HIS A 112 17.55 -8.56 0.56
C HIS A 112 17.41 -8.66 -0.96
N TYR A 113 18.55 -8.67 -1.68
CA TYR A 113 18.56 -8.81 -3.14
C TYR A 113 18.04 -10.18 -3.59
N ASP A 114 18.32 -11.24 -2.85
CA ASP A 114 17.82 -12.58 -3.15
C ASP A 114 16.28 -12.61 -3.08
N ILE A 115 15.68 -12.07 -2.02
CA ILE A 115 14.23 -11.97 -1.88
C ILE A 115 13.65 -11.13 -3.03
N TYR A 116 14.25 -9.96 -3.32
CA TYR A 116 13.80 -9.10 -4.41
C TYR A 116 13.83 -9.82 -5.75
N ASN A 117 14.92 -10.52 -6.05
CA ASN A 117 15.10 -11.22 -7.33
C ASN A 117 14.15 -12.42 -7.49
N LYS A 118 13.85 -13.13 -6.42
CA LYS A 118 12.94 -14.29 -6.42
C LYS A 118 11.47 -13.86 -6.40
N THR A 119 11.16 -12.65 -5.97
CA THR A 119 9.78 -12.18 -5.89
C THR A 119 9.19 -11.97 -7.27
N ARG A 120 8.08 -12.63 -7.53
CA ARG A 120 7.28 -12.54 -8.74
C ARG A 120 6.00 -11.76 -8.43
N VAL A 121 5.92 -10.51 -8.90
CA VAL A 121 4.83 -9.59 -8.55
C VAL A 121 3.45 -10.03 -9.08
N GLU A 122 3.42 -10.85 -10.11
CA GLU A 122 2.19 -11.43 -10.67
C GLU A 122 1.45 -12.36 -9.69
N PHE A 123 2.17 -12.93 -8.71
CA PHE A 123 1.59 -13.77 -7.66
C PHE A 123 1.34 -13.03 -6.35
N CYS A 124 1.70 -11.75 -6.27
CA CYS A 124 1.43 -10.97 -5.08
C CYS A 124 -0.04 -10.58 -4.98
N ALA A 125 -0.56 -10.59 -3.75
CA ALA A 125 -1.86 -10.00 -3.46
C ALA A 125 -1.92 -8.50 -3.84
N PRO A 126 -3.10 -7.92 -4.09
CA PRO A 126 -3.27 -6.49 -4.25
C PRO A 126 -2.69 -5.73 -3.05
N CYS A 127 -1.86 -4.72 -3.28
CA CYS A 127 -1.10 -4.08 -2.21
C CYS A 127 -1.18 -2.55 -2.22
N ARG A 128 -0.97 -1.93 -1.06
CA ARG A 128 -0.95 -0.47 -0.90
C ARG A 128 0.18 0.22 -1.68
N PRO A 129 1.42 -0.32 -1.71
CA PRO A 129 2.51 0.26 -2.47
C PRO A 129 2.38 0.19 -3.99
N ASN A 130 1.29 -0.38 -4.53
CA ASN A 130 1.12 -0.55 -5.97
C ASN A 130 1.33 0.76 -6.74
N ILE A 131 0.69 1.85 -6.32
CA ILE A 131 0.83 3.15 -6.99
C ILE A 131 2.28 3.67 -6.97
N SER A 132 2.99 3.48 -5.87
CA SER A 132 4.39 3.90 -5.75
C SER A 132 5.30 3.09 -6.70
N ASN A 133 5.06 1.78 -6.81
CA ASN A 133 5.77 0.95 -7.80
C ASN A 133 5.49 1.38 -9.24
N ILE A 134 4.22 1.71 -9.56
CA ILE A 134 3.82 2.24 -10.88
C ILE A 134 4.58 3.53 -11.18
N ASN A 135 4.62 4.47 -10.22
CA ASN A 135 5.31 5.74 -10.37
C ASN A 135 6.83 5.55 -10.56
N ILE A 136 7.47 4.70 -9.74
CA ILE A 136 8.90 4.39 -9.88
C ILE A 136 9.16 3.76 -11.26
N GLN A 137 8.35 2.81 -11.69
CA GLN A 137 8.52 2.18 -12.99
C GLN A 137 8.35 3.19 -14.14
N ASN A 138 7.41 4.13 -14.03
CA ASN A 138 7.24 5.18 -15.03
C ASN A 138 8.48 6.10 -15.09
N ILE A 139 9.06 6.45 -13.94
CA ILE A 139 10.30 7.23 -13.87
C ILE A 139 11.46 6.45 -14.51
N LEU A 140 11.61 5.17 -14.20
CA LEU A 140 12.67 4.34 -14.78
C LEU A 140 12.53 4.18 -16.29
N ASN A 141 11.31 4.13 -16.80
CA ASN A 141 11.05 4.06 -18.24
C ASN A 141 11.28 5.40 -18.95
N ASN A 142 11.19 6.54 -18.23
CA ASN A 142 11.31 7.89 -18.76
C ASN A 142 12.24 8.75 -17.88
N PRO A 143 13.54 8.46 -17.82
CA PRO A 143 14.47 9.12 -16.90
C PRO A 143 14.59 10.63 -17.11
N LYS A 144 14.27 11.16 -18.30
CA LYS A 144 14.24 12.61 -18.56
C LYS A 144 13.18 13.36 -17.74
N GLN A 145 12.17 12.68 -17.21
CA GLN A 145 11.19 13.31 -16.30
C GLN A 145 11.78 13.65 -14.92
N ILE A 146 12.90 13.04 -14.53
CA ILE A 146 13.58 13.35 -13.26
C ILE A 146 14.15 14.77 -13.31
N GLU A 147 14.70 15.18 -14.44
CA GLU A 147 15.30 16.52 -14.61
C GLU A 147 14.30 17.66 -14.42
N THR A 148 13.01 17.42 -14.73
CA THR A 148 11.96 18.44 -14.58
C THR A 148 11.33 18.49 -13.17
N LEU A 149 11.58 17.50 -12.30
CA LEU A 149 11.05 17.47 -10.93
C LEU A 149 11.99 18.12 -9.90
N TYR A 150 13.25 18.38 -10.27
CA TYR A 150 14.28 18.94 -9.39
C TYR A 150 14.87 20.26 -9.88
N LEU A 151 14.28 20.86 -10.94
CA LEU A 151 14.57 22.22 -11.41
C LEU A 151 13.35 23.14 -11.16
#